data_7985429baddb0e84f6b722d243d6201d
#
_entry.id   7985429baddb0e84f6b722d243d6201d
#
_cell.length_a   1.000
_cell.length_b   1.000
_cell.length_c   1.000
_cell.angle_alpha   90.00
_cell.angle_beta   90.00
_cell.angle_gamma   90.00
#
_symmetry.space_group_name_H-M   'P 1'
#
loop_
_entity.id
_entity.type
_entity.pdbx_description
1 polymer ?
#
loop_
_entity_poly.entity_id
_entity_poly.type
_entity_poly.pdbx_seq_one_letter_code
_entity_poly.pdbx_strand_id
1 'polypeptide(L)'
;MTSRRSLRPLLLTVAVTGLAVAGTAGAFFLRARRDVTTTSEKAWTAYHEAAENDLKMYEREAISGYAAALQEDPHFVMATLRLADHMRGRDPDRAKSLLASAARHRDEITEREKLLLRIYEERWGRRDMAVLGKLFDEYVERFPDDPEGYRLRASHFSNVNRNADAIAEYERLLAVNPNYATAYNTLGYYWAERGDFAKAEDFLKRYRYLAPDQANPFDSLGELYARVGRYDEAEENLRKALSIKEDFFASYGHLGSVEVGRGHPEKAAVWFRKAADAAAGPRDRADFRFLAVVALCDAGKIEEARKEFDDMATEARAFPPGSEANSLALQTLFRRTIFLARAGDAAGADAALEALQKGVPTEGEPEKLKGYARDLAFLRGIVAVKAGRFAEGAEFLGKTLSEDGPPGLGGTEYYSRKDTARILLADCLSRLGRKEEAEKALQPVLARNPRYQPALDGLARIHG
;
A
#
# COMPACT_ATOMS: atom_id res chain seq x y z
N MET A 1 -55.53 -25.86 -38.62
CA MET A 1 -54.27 -26.59 -38.85
C MET A 1 -53.15 -25.71 -38.30
N THR A 2 -52.80 -25.87 -37.01
CA THR A 2 -51.82 -25.07 -36.29
C THR A 2 -50.56 -25.94 -36.06
N SER A 3 -49.46 -25.50 -36.66
CA SER A 3 -48.15 -26.15 -36.60
C SER A 3 -47.52 -25.96 -35.21
N ARG A 4 -47.38 -27.02 -34.44
CA ARG A 4 -46.54 -27.10 -33.26
C ARG A 4 -45.07 -27.15 -33.69
N ARG A 5 -44.35 -26.04 -33.61
CA ARG A 5 -42.88 -26.03 -33.70
C ARG A 5 -42.28 -26.47 -32.36
N SER A 6 -41.48 -27.52 -32.41
CA SER A 6 -40.87 -28.18 -31.25
C SER A 6 -39.79 -27.30 -30.58
N LEU A 7 -39.93 -27.08 -29.26
CA LEU A 7 -38.98 -26.40 -28.36
C LEU A 7 -37.80 -27.31 -27.93
N ARG A 8 -37.64 -28.48 -28.54
CA ARG A 8 -36.62 -29.47 -28.11
C ARG A 8 -35.15 -29.13 -28.41
N PRO A 9 -34.73 -28.33 -29.41
CA PRO A 9 -33.31 -28.08 -29.61
C PRO A 9 -32.72 -27.03 -28.64
N LEU A 10 -33.54 -26.14 -28.10
CA LEU A 10 -33.02 -25.05 -27.20
C LEU A 10 -32.65 -25.57 -25.80
N LEU A 11 -33.38 -26.55 -25.29
CA LEU A 11 -33.10 -27.15 -23.98
C LEU A 11 -31.85 -28.04 -23.96
N LEU A 12 -31.52 -28.67 -25.11
CA LEU A 12 -30.32 -29.49 -25.22
C LEU A 12 -29.04 -28.64 -25.27
N THR A 13 -29.12 -27.48 -25.95
CA THR A 13 -27.97 -26.57 -26.04
C THR A 13 -27.63 -25.90 -24.69
N VAL A 14 -28.66 -25.55 -23.92
CA VAL A 14 -28.46 -24.98 -22.55
C VAL A 14 -27.94 -26.04 -21.58
N ALA A 15 -28.38 -27.29 -21.70
CA ALA A 15 -27.89 -28.38 -20.85
C ALA A 15 -26.44 -28.77 -21.17
N VAL A 16 -26.05 -28.74 -22.48
CA VAL A 16 -24.67 -29.06 -22.89
C VAL A 16 -23.70 -27.95 -22.51
N THR A 17 -24.08 -26.66 -22.62
CA THR A 17 -23.25 -25.53 -22.17
C THR A 17 -23.16 -25.46 -20.66
N GLY A 18 -24.24 -25.75 -19.92
CA GLY A 18 -24.21 -25.84 -18.45
C GLY A 18 -23.32 -26.97 -17.93
N LEU A 19 -23.34 -28.13 -18.58
CA LEU A 19 -22.49 -29.29 -18.26
C LEU A 19 -21.02 -29.03 -18.64
N ALA A 20 -20.73 -28.31 -19.72
CA ALA A 20 -19.35 -27.95 -20.11
C ALA A 20 -18.74 -26.93 -19.13
N VAL A 21 -19.50 -25.93 -18.67
CA VAL A 21 -19.05 -24.95 -17.68
C VAL A 21 -18.87 -25.62 -16.32
N ALA A 22 -19.78 -26.49 -15.89
CA ALA A 22 -19.61 -27.25 -14.65
C ALA A 22 -18.47 -28.28 -14.74
N GLY A 23 -18.24 -28.87 -15.91
CA GLY A 23 -17.12 -29.80 -16.14
C GLY A 23 -15.77 -29.11 -16.14
N THR A 24 -15.66 -27.91 -16.72
CA THR A 24 -14.41 -27.13 -16.72
C THR A 24 -14.11 -26.51 -15.36
N ALA A 25 -15.11 -26.03 -14.62
CA ALA A 25 -14.96 -25.59 -13.25
C ALA A 25 -14.54 -26.75 -12.34
N GLY A 26 -15.21 -27.90 -12.42
CA GLY A 26 -14.87 -29.10 -11.66
C GLY A 26 -13.47 -29.64 -11.99
N ALA A 27 -13.04 -29.59 -13.27
CA ALA A 27 -11.68 -29.99 -13.66
C ALA A 27 -10.62 -29.00 -13.18
N PHE A 28 -10.91 -27.70 -13.16
CA PHE A 28 -10.05 -26.68 -12.59
C PHE A 28 -9.91 -26.85 -11.07
N PHE A 29 -11.02 -27.08 -10.36
CA PHE A 29 -11.00 -27.38 -8.90
C PHE A 29 -10.23 -28.67 -8.57
N LEU A 30 -10.40 -29.74 -9.37
CA LEU A 30 -9.66 -30.99 -9.19
C LEU A 30 -8.17 -30.84 -9.50
N ARG A 31 -7.79 -29.99 -10.46
CA ARG A 31 -6.38 -29.70 -10.78
C ARG A 31 -5.75 -28.84 -9.70
N ALA A 32 -6.40 -27.79 -9.27
CA ALA A 32 -5.92 -26.94 -8.16
C ALA A 32 -5.69 -27.73 -6.87
N ARG A 33 -6.55 -28.73 -6.58
CA ARG A 33 -6.42 -29.59 -5.42
C ARG A 33 -5.24 -30.56 -5.50
N ARG A 34 -4.77 -30.93 -6.71
CA ARG A 34 -3.57 -31.78 -6.91
C ARG A 34 -2.27 -31.03 -6.67
N ASP A 35 -2.29 -29.70 -6.65
CA ASP A 35 -1.11 -28.86 -6.52
C ASP A 35 -0.83 -28.41 -5.06
N VAL A 36 -1.61 -28.90 -4.09
CA VAL A 36 -1.46 -28.65 -2.65
C VAL A 36 -1.62 -29.91 -1.82
N THR A 37 -0.94 -29.96 -0.70
CA THR A 37 -0.77 -31.22 0.08
C THR A 37 -1.94 -31.53 1.02
N THR A 38 -2.86 -30.60 1.30
CA THR A 38 -3.96 -30.89 2.24
C THR A 38 -4.92 -31.96 1.71
N THR A 39 -5.31 -32.89 2.59
CA THR A 39 -6.38 -33.87 2.35
C THR A 39 -7.70 -33.48 2.99
N SER A 40 -7.71 -32.43 3.83
CA SER A 40 -8.90 -31.91 4.50
C SER A 40 -9.72 -31.03 3.55
N GLU A 41 -10.95 -31.43 3.23
CA GLU A 41 -11.90 -30.63 2.45
C GLU A 41 -12.19 -29.29 3.13
N LYS A 42 -12.31 -29.28 4.47
CA LYS A 42 -12.60 -28.06 5.22
C LYS A 42 -11.40 -27.12 5.19
N ALA A 43 -10.18 -27.63 5.37
CA ALA A 43 -8.96 -26.83 5.26
C ALA A 43 -8.82 -26.22 3.85
N TRP A 44 -9.09 -27.01 2.82
CA TRP A 44 -9.09 -26.53 1.44
C TRP A 44 -10.10 -25.41 1.19
N THR A 45 -11.34 -25.59 1.64
CA THR A 45 -12.38 -24.58 1.47
C THR A 45 -12.01 -23.28 2.17
N ALA A 46 -11.60 -23.36 3.45
CA ALA A 46 -11.17 -22.17 4.19
C ALA A 46 -9.95 -21.46 3.54
N TYR A 47 -8.98 -22.22 3.04
CA TYR A 47 -7.83 -21.68 2.32
C TYR A 47 -8.24 -20.98 1.02
N HIS A 48 -9.15 -21.59 0.25
CA HIS A 48 -9.61 -21.04 -1.02
C HIS A 48 -10.38 -19.71 -0.83
N GLU A 49 -11.30 -19.69 0.13
CA GLU A 49 -12.02 -18.46 0.51
C GLU A 49 -11.06 -17.37 1.02
N ALA A 50 -10.05 -17.75 1.79
CA ALA A 50 -9.02 -16.84 2.25
C ALA A 50 -8.19 -16.27 1.09
N ALA A 51 -7.81 -17.10 0.12
CA ALA A 51 -7.08 -16.67 -1.07
C ALA A 51 -7.92 -15.74 -1.96
N GLU A 52 -9.23 -15.96 -2.08
CA GLU A 52 -10.12 -15.03 -2.75
C GLU A 52 -10.21 -13.68 -2.02
N ASN A 53 -10.29 -13.69 -0.68
CA ASN A 53 -10.28 -12.47 0.11
C ASN A 53 -8.95 -11.72 0.01
N ASP A 54 -7.84 -12.45 -0.09
CA ASP A 54 -6.50 -11.89 -0.33
C ASP A 54 -6.45 -11.14 -1.68
N LEU A 55 -7.00 -11.74 -2.74
CA LEU A 55 -7.11 -11.09 -4.05
C LEU A 55 -8.03 -9.85 -4.03
N LYS A 56 -9.03 -9.82 -3.14
CA LYS A 56 -9.92 -8.66 -2.93
C LYS A 56 -9.30 -7.58 -2.02
N MET A 57 -8.11 -7.81 -1.48
CA MET A 57 -7.47 -6.97 -0.45
C MET A 57 -8.27 -6.90 0.86
N TYR A 58 -9.03 -7.95 1.18
CA TYR A 58 -9.79 -8.11 2.41
C TYR A 58 -8.93 -8.84 3.44
N GLU A 59 -7.94 -8.13 3.93
CA GLU A 59 -6.83 -8.69 4.71
C GLU A 59 -7.29 -9.39 6.00
N ARG A 60 -8.27 -8.83 6.71
CA ARG A 60 -8.80 -9.42 7.96
C ARG A 60 -9.42 -10.77 7.70
N GLU A 61 -10.23 -10.86 6.66
CA GLU A 61 -10.90 -12.08 6.24
C GLU A 61 -9.90 -13.11 5.73
N ALA A 62 -8.89 -12.68 4.97
CA ALA A 62 -7.83 -13.55 4.48
C ALA A 62 -7.03 -14.18 5.63
N ILE A 63 -6.56 -13.36 6.59
CA ILE A 63 -5.84 -13.84 7.78
C ILE A 63 -6.69 -14.82 8.59
N SER A 64 -7.96 -14.49 8.82
CA SER A 64 -8.88 -15.37 9.55
C SER A 64 -9.10 -16.69 8.86
N GLY A 65 -9.28 -16.67 7.54
CA GLY A 65 -9.50 -17.87 6.73
C GLY A 65 -8.27 -18.76 6.66
N TYR A 66 -7.05 -18.21 6.47
CA TYR A 66 -5.82 -19.01 6.53
C TYR A 66 -5.61 -19.63 7.92
N ALA A 67 -5.92 -18.88 8.98
CA ALA A 67 -5.85 -19.43 10.34
C ALA A 67 -6.87 -20.56 10.56
N ALA A 68 -8.10 -20.43 10.03
CA ALA A 68 -9.12 -21.48 10.08
C ALA A 68 -8.69 -22.73 9.27
N ALA A 69 -8.06 -22.55 8.11
CA ALA A 69 -7.50 -23.67 7.36
C ALA A 69 -6.48 -24.45 8.16
N LEU A 70 -5.62 -23.78 8.95
CA LEU A 70 -4.62 -24.40 9.81
C LEU A 70 -5.22 -25.04 11.08
N GLN A 71 -6.40 -24.64 11.51
CA GLN A 71 -7.12 -25.35 12.56
C GLN A 71 -7.65 -26.72 12.08
N GLU A 72 -8.07 -26.80 10.81
CA GLU A 72 -8.58 -28.02 10.19
C GLU A 72 -7.46 -28.94 9.68
N ASP A 73 -6.32 -28.37 9.28
CA ASP A 73 -5.11 -29.11 8.88
C ASP A 73 -3.84 -28.31 9.27
N PRO A 74 -3.23 -28.61 10.44
CA PRO A 74 -2.02 -27.94 10.90
C PRO A 74 -0.79 -28.14 10.00
N HIS A 75 -0.82 -29.11 9.09
CA HIS A 75 0.28 -29.41 8.17
C HIS A 75 0.10 -28.77 6.78
N PHE A 76 -0.96 -28.00 6.58
CA PHE A 76 -1.24 -27.34 5.30
C PHE A 76 -0.23 -26.23 5.00
N VAL A 77 0.86 -26.58 4.29
CA VAL A 77 1.99 -25.68 4.03
C VAL A 77 1.59 -24.40 3.30
N MET A 78 0.71 -24.47 2.29
CA MET A 78 0.29 -23.27 1.58
C MET A 78 -0.46 -22.28 2.47
N ALA A 79 -1.36 -22.74 3.34
CA ALA A 79 -2.02 -21.87 4.31
C ALA A 79 -1.02 -21.27 5.30
N THR A 80 -0.02 -22.07 5.72
CA THR A 80 1.05 -21.60 6.61
C THR A 80 1.88 -20.49 5.96
N LEU A 81 2.30 -20.66 4.69
CA LEU A 81 3.09 -19.64 3.97
C LEU A 81 2.31 -18.34 3.77
N ARG A 82 1.03 -18.43 3.41
CA ARG A 82 0.17 -17.25 3.23
C ARG A 82 -0.04 -16.50 4.54
N LEU A 83 -0.38 -17.21 5.61
CA LEU A 83 -0.52 -16.60 6.94
C LEU A 83 0.79 -15.96 7.40
N ALA A 84 1.90 -16.63 7.18
CA ALA A 84 3.22 -16.11 7.53
C ALA A 84 3.54 -14.81 6.77
N ASP A 85 3.17 -14.69 5.50
CA ASP A 85 3.37 -13.45 4.71
C ASP A 85 2.59 -12.27 5.31
N HIS A 86 1.34 -12.48 5.70
CA HIS A 86 0.53 -11.47 6.42
C HIS A 86 1.09 -11.11 7.80
N MET A 87 1.68 -12.09 8.51
CA MET A 87 2.23 -11.84 9.85
C MET A 87 3.58 -11.12 9.82
N ARG A 88 4.28 -11.10 8.69
CA ARG A 88 5.64 -10.55 8.58
C ARG A 88 5.79 -9.11 9.10
N GLY A 89 4.83 -8.25 8.81
CA GLY A 89 4.82 -6.86 9.26
C GLY A 89 4.04 -6.59 10.55
N ARG A 90 3.31 -7.60 11.06
CA ARG A 90 2.44 -7.50 12.24
C ARG A 90 3.00 -8.20 13.46
N ASP A 91 3.56 -9.38 13.24
CA ASP A 91 4.12 -10.28 14.26
C ASP A 91 5.27 -11.09 13.61
N PRO A 92 6.47 -10.49 13.49
CA PRO A 92 7.61 -11.13 12.82
C PRO A 92 8.03 -12.46 13.45
N ASP A 93 7.87 -12.63 14.76
CA ASP A 93 8.25 -13.85 15.45
C ASP A 93 7.26 -14.97 15.16
N ARG A 94 5.97 -14.67 15.11
CA ARG A 94 4.94 -15.59 14.65
C ARG A 94 5.17 -15.98 13.18
N ALA A 95 5.51 -15.02 12.33
CA ALA A 95 5.83 -15.29 10.92
C ALA A 95 7.00 -16.26 10.78
N LYS A 96 8.10 -16.07 11.53
CA LYS A 96 9.24 -17.00 11.55
C LYS A 96 8.85 -18.39 12.06
N SER A 97 8.03 -18.45 13.11
CA SER A 97 7.53 -19.71 13.68
C SER A 97 6.70 -20.48 12.65
N LEU A 98 5.82 -19.80 11.93
CA LEU A 98 5.02 -20.39 10.85
C LEU A 98 5.92 -20.94 9.72
N LEU A 99 6.90 -20.18 9.27
CA LEU A 99 7.84 -20.62 8.23
C LEU A 99 8.63 -21.86 8.68
N ALA A 100 9.12 -21.86 9.93
CA ALA A 100 9.81 -23.00 10.52
C ALA A 100 8.87 -24.22 10.66
N SER A 101 7.57 -24.02 10.89
CA SER A 101 6.59 -25.09 10.87
C SER A 101 6.42 -25.69 9.48
N ALA A 102 6.25 -24.85 8.45
CA ALA A 102 6.17 -25.32 7.06
C ALA A 102 7.41 -26.14 6.66
N ALA A 103 8.60 -25.71 7.07
CA ALA A 103 9.86 -26.37 6.75
C ALA A 103 9.98 -27.81 7.30
N ARG A 104 9.28 -28.12 8.42
CA ARG A 104 9.27 -29.48 8.99
C ARG A 104 8.54 -30.51 8.13
N HIS A 105 7.64 -30.07 7.27
CA HIS A 105 6.85 -30.91 6.37
C HIS A 105 7.39 -30.96 4.94
N ARG A 106 8.62 -30.49 4.71
CA ARG A 106 9.24 -30.37 3.38
C ARG A 106 9.20 -31.64 2.55
N ASP A 107 9.38 -32.80 3.16
CA ASP A 107 9.43 -34.09 2.45
C ASP A 107 8.03 -34.62 2.10
N GLU A 108 7.00 -34.08 2.71
CA GLU A 108 5.60 -34.52 2.60
C GLU A 108 4.78 -33.72 1.58
N ILE A 109 5.36 -32.64 1.01
CA ILE A 109 4.65 -31.65 0.17
C ILE A 109 5.01 -31.81 -1.30
N THR A 110 4.18 -31.20 -2.16
CA THR A 110 4.37 -31.21 -3.61
C THR A 110 5.66 -30.49 -4.03
N GLU A 111 6.18 -30.79 -5.21
CA GLU A 111 7.38 -30.12 -5.76
C GLU A 111 7.14 -28.60 -5.93
N ARG A 112 5.91 -28.19 -6.24
CA ARG A 112 5.51 -26.80 -6.31
C ARG A 112 5.62 -26.12 -4.94
N GLU A 113 5.08 -26.74 -3.91
CA GLU A 113 5.14 -26.23 -2.54
C GLU A 113 6.57 -26.21 -1.99
N LYS A 114 7.41 -27.22 -2.32
CA LYS A 114 8.84 -27.23 -1.97
C LYS A 114 9.57 -26.01 -2.53
N LEU A 115 9.31 -25.68 -3.78
CA LEU A 115 9.96 -24.55 -4.43
C LEU A 115 9.46 -23.22 -3.87
N LEU A 116 8.16 -23.07 -3.62
CA LEU A 116 7.61 -21.91 -2.93
C LEU A 116 8.21 -21.75 -1.53
N LEU A 117 8.27 -22.82 -0.74
CA LEU A 117 8.88 -22.79 0.59
C LEU A 117 10.35 -22.31 0.52
N ARG A 118 11.15 -22.80 -0.42
CA ARG A 118 12.54 -22.32 -0.63
C ARG A 118 12.60 -20.84 -0.97
N ILE A 119 11.68 -20.36 -1.81
CA ILE A 119 11.55 -18.93 -2.17
C ILE A 119 11.24 -18.10 -0.91
N TYR A 120 10.30 -18.53 -0.08
CA TYR A 120 9.94 -17.82 1.14
C TYR A 120 11.08 -17.83 2.17
N GLU A 121 11.77 -18.97 2.34
CA GLU A 121 12.93 -19.09 3.23
C GLU A 121 14.06 -18.14 2.82
N GLU A 122 14.37 -18.06 1.51
CA GLU A 122 15.41 -17.15 1.02
C GLU A 122 15.00 -15.68 1.12
N ARG A 123 13.74 -15.34 0.76
CA ARG A 123 13.20 -13.97 0.88
C ARG A 123 13.24 -13.43 2.31
N TRP A 124 13.09 -14.29 3.31
CA TRP A 124 13.01 -13.89 4.72
C TRP A 124 14.29 -14.15 5.51
N GLY A 125 15.14 -15.02 4.98
CA GLY A 125 16.42 -15.38 5.57
C GLY A 125 17.59 -14.53 5.04
N ARG A 126 18.41 -15.14 4.21
CA ARG A 126 19.66 -14.52 3.70
C ARG A 126 19.42 -13.36 2.76
N ARG A 127 18.29 -13.37 2.06
CA ARG A 127 17.93 -12.39 1.01
C ARG A 127 18.99 -12.29 -0.09
N ASP A 128 19.62 -13.42 -0.44
CA ASP A 128 20.55 -13.46 -1.55
C ASP A 128 19.78 -13.29 -2.86
N MET A 129 19.99 -12.15 -3.50
CA MET A 129 19.25 -11.76 -4.70
C MET A 129 19.58 -12.65 -5.89
N ALA A 130 20.80 -13.20 -5.96
CA ALA A 130 21.20 -14.10 -7.03
C ALA A 130 20.56 -15.49 -6.85
N VAL A 131 20.46 -15.95 -5.61
CA VAL A 131 19.76 -17.20 -5.28
C VAL A 131 18.27 -17.06 -5.56
N LEU A 132 17.64 -15.97 -5.13
CA LEU A 132 16.24 -15.69 -5.40
C LEU A 132 15.94 -15.64 -6.90
N GLY A 133 16.78 -14.97 -7.69
CA GLY A 133 16.63 -14.94 -9.15
C GLY A 133 16.58 -16.33 -9.77
N LYS A 134 17.53 -17.21 -9.40
CA LYS A 134 17.54 -18.60 -9.86
C LYS A 134 16.31 -19.41 -9.43
N LEU A 135 15.82 -19.19 -8.19
CA LEU A 135 14.62 -19.86 -7.71
C LEU A 135 13.37 -19.43 -8.47
N PHE A 136 13.26 -18.15 -8.82
CA PHE A 136 12.15 -17.66 -9.64
C PHE A 136 12.23 -18.20 -11.07
N ASP A 137 13.42 -18.25 -11.67
CA ASP A 137 13.60 -18.82 -13.01
C ASP A 137 13.23 -20.31 -13.00
N GLU A 138 13.71 -21.10 -12.01
CA GLU A 138 13.34 -22.50 -11.80
C GLU A 138 11.82 -22.65 -11.65
N TYR A 139 11.15 -21.75 -10.90
CA TYR A 139 9.72 -21.84 -10.69
C TYR A 139 8.93 -21.63 -11.99
N VAL A 140 9.23 -20.56 -12.72
CA VAL A 140 8.53 -20.24 -13.98
C VAL A 140 8.80 -21.27 -15.07
N GLU A 141 10.01 -21.85 -15.11
CA GLU A 141 10.35 -22.93 -16.05
C GLU A 141 9.57 -24.22 -15.75
N ARG A 142 9.45 -24.59 -14.48
CA ARG A 142 8.75 -25.82 -14.07
C ARG A 142 7.23 -25.67 -14.05
N PHE A 143 6.72 -24.46 -13.80
CA PHE A 143 5.30 -24.15 -13.66
C PHE A 143 4.91 -22.94 -14.51
N PRO A 144 5.05 -23.00 -15.85
CA PRO A 144 4.87 -21.84 -16.74
C PRO A 144 3.42 -21.33 -16.80
N ASP A 145 2.44 -22.16 -16.44
CA ASP A 145 1.02 -21.81 -16.40
C ASP A 145 0.58 -21.26 -15.01
N ASP A 146 1.50 -21.21 -14.03
CA ASP A 146 1.19 -20.72 -12.69
C ASP A 146 1.47 -19.20 -12.58
N PRO A 147 0.44 -18.36 -12.42
CA PRO A 147 0.61 -16.91 -12.29
C PRO A 147 1.41 -16.50 -11.05
N GLU A 148 1.48 -17.36 -10.02
CA GLU A 148 2.19 -17.08 -8.78
C GLU A 148 3.68 -16.87 -8.99
N GLY A 149 4.33 -17.63 -9.88
CA GLY A 149 5.74 -17.47 -10.19
C GLY A 149 6.07 -16.10 -10.77
N TYR A 150 5.28 -15.64 -11.71
CA TYR A 150 5.42 -14.31 -12.32
C TYR A 150 5.14 -13.20 -11.30
N ARG A 151 4.11 -13.35 -10.48
CA ARG A 151 3.76 -12.39 -9.42
C ARG A 151 4.88 -12.23 -8.39
N LEU A 152 5.44 -13.35 -7.93
CA LEU A 152 6.56 -13.34 -6.96
C LEU A 152 7.82 -12.71 -7.55
N ARG A 153 8.15 -13.04 -8.81
CA ARG A 153 9.29 -12.48 -9.52
C ARG A 153 9.12 -10.99 -9.77
N ALA A 154 7.93 -10.55 -10.18
CA ALA A 154 7.61 -9.14 -10.34
C ALA A 154 7.75 -8.36 -9.02
N SER A 155 7.19 -8.90 -7.93
CA SER A 155 7.34 -8.32 -6.58
C SER A 155 8.81 -8.21 -6.15
N HIS A 156 9.63 -9.21 -6.50
CA HIS A 156 11.06 -9.17 -6.25
C HIS A 156 11.74 -8.03 -7.02
N PHE A 157 11.46 -7.87 -8.32
CA PHE A 157 12.00 -6.78 -9.11
C PHE A 157 11.60 -5.40 -8.56
N SER A 158 10.36 -5.25 -8.10
CA SER A 158 9.91 -4.01 -7.42
C SER A 158 10.73 -3.71 -6.17
N ASN A 159 10.97 -4.72 -5.33
CA ASN A 159 11.71 -4.56 -4.08
C ASN A 159 13.19 -4.14 -4.28
N VAL A 160 13.72 -4.35 -5.48
CA VAL A 160 15.08 -3.94 -5.86
C VAL A 160 15.09 -2.76 -6.84
N ASN A 161 13.99 -2.01 -6.91
CA ASN A 161 13.81 -0.83 -7.77
C ASN A 161 13.97 -1.12 -9.29
N ARG A 162 13.81 -2.38 -9.72
CA ARG A 162 13.81 -2.79 -11.13
C ARG A 162 12.38 -2.74 -11.70
N ASN A 163 11.73 -1.59 -11.62
CA ASN A 163 10.31 -1.44 -11.97
C ASN A 163 9.99 -1.78 -13.44
N ALA A 164 10.94 -1.61 -14.37
CA ALA A 164 10.74 -2.00 -15.76
C ALA A 164 10.59 -3.52 -15.89
N ASP A 165 11.44 -4.27 -15.20
CA ASP A 165 11.37 -5.74 -15.18
C ASP A 165 10.13 -6.24 -14.46
N ALA A 166 9.71 -5.57 -13.38
CA ALA A 166 8.48 -5.89 -12.69
C ALA A 166 7.25 -5.74 -13.60
N ILE A 167 7.17 -4.65 -14.37
CA ILE A 167 6.11 -4.46 -15.37
C ILE A 167 6.11 -5.57 -16.41
N ALA A 168 7.28 -5.93 -16.96
CA ALA A 168 7.38 -7.00 -17.96
C ALA A 168 6.89 -8.34 -17.40
N GLU A 169 7.15 -8.64 -16.12
CA GLU A 169 6.65 -9.86 -15.47
C GLU A 169 5.14 -9.84 -15.27
N TYR A 170 4.55 -8.69 -14.89
CA TYR A 170 3.09 -8.57 -14.82
C TYR A 170 2.43 -8.69 -16.20
N GLU A 171 3.06 -8.17 -17.26
CA GLU A 171 2.58 -8.35 -18.62
C GLU A 171 2.64 -9.83 -19.06
N ARG A 172 3.70 -10.58 -18.68
CA ARG A 172 3.78 -12.03 -18.90
C ARG A 172 2.72 -12.79 -18.09
N LEU A 173 2.49 -12.39 -16.84
CA LEU A 173 1.41 -12.94 -16.02
C LEU A 173 0.06 -12.78 -16.71
N LEU A 174 -0.23 -11.61 -17.27
CA LEU A 174 -1.46 -11.36 -18.02
C LEU A 174 -1.54 -12.11 -19.35
N ALA A 175 -0.41 -12.46 -19.96
CA ALA A 175 -0.39 -13.35 -21.12
C ALA A 175 -0.78 -14.80 -20.75
N VAL A 176 -0.39 -15.27 -19.58
CA VAL A 176 -0.76 -16.58 -19.02
C VAL A 176 -2.20 -16.58 -18.49
N ASN A 177 -2.58 -15.54 -17.75
CA ASN A 177 -3.92 -15.38 -17.18
C ASN A 177 -4.48 -13.97 -17.42
N PRO A 178 -5.18 -13.73 -18.56
CA PRO A 178 -5.74 -12.40 -18.89
C PRO A 178 -6.80 -11.88 -17.91
N ASN A 179 -7.32 -12.74 -17.04
CA ASN A 179 -8.32 -12.38 -16.03
C ASN A 179 -7.72 -12.21 -14.62
N TYR A 180 -6.40 -12.18 -14.50
CA TYR A 180 -5.74 -11.93 -13.21
C TYR A 180 -5.90 -10.47 -12.80
N ALA A 181 -7.05 -10.16 -12.20
CA ALA A 181 -7.54 -8.79 -11.96
C ALA A 181 -6.51 -7.90 -11.21
N THR A 182 -5.85 -8.43 -10.17
CA THR A 182 -4.90 -7.65 -9.37
C THR A 182 -3.62 -7.23 -10.11
N ALA A 183 -3.26 -7.93 -11.21
CA ALA A 183 -2.13 -7.50 -12.04
C ALA A 183 -2.44 -6.17 -12.75
N TYR A 184 -3.69 -5.97 -13.18
CA TYR A 184 -4.12 -4.68 -13.75
C TYR A 184 -4.04 -3.57 -12.72
N ASN A 185 -4.40 -3.83 -11.46
CA ASN A 185 -4.25 -2.88 -10.37
C ASN A 185 -2.78 -2.45 -10.23
N THR A 186 -1.89 -3.42 -10.10
CA THR A 186 -0.45 -3.17 -9.92
C THR A 186 0.14 -2.41 -11.11
N LEU A 187 -0.19 -2.79 -12.35
CA LEU A 187 0.24 -2.07 -13.54
C LEU A 187 -0.31 -0.64 -13.58
N GLY A 188 -1.55 -0.41 -13.14
CA GLY A 188 -2.13 0.91 -12.99
C GLY A 188 -1.28 1.81 -12.09
N TYR A 189 -0.88 1.32 -10.93
CA TYR A 189 0.01 2.07 -10.02
C TYR A 189 1.39 2.33 -10.62
N TYR A 190 2.02 1.36 -11.30
CA TYR A 190 3.31 1.58 -11.97
C TYR A 190 3.26 2.68 -13.02
N TRP A 191 2.17 2.77 -13.80
CA TRP A 191 2.01 3.83 -14.79
C TRP A 191 1.69 5.18 -14.14
N ALA A 192 0.91 5.19 -13.06
CA ALA A 192 0.66 6.40 -12.27
C ALA A 192 1.95 6.97 -11.65
N GLU A 193 2.85 6.13 -11.14
CA GLU A 193 4.16 6.54 -10.61
C GLU A 193 5.07 7.13 -11.69
N ARG A 194 4.97 6.65 -12.92
CA ARG A 194 5.68 7.20 -14.09
C ARG A 194 5.04 8.47 -14.64
N GLY A 195 3.90 8.90 -14.11
CA GLY A 195 3.17 10.08 -14.57
C GLY A 195 2.29 9.84 -15.80
N ASP A 196 2.20 8.61 -16.30
CA ASP A 196 1.28 8.24 -17.39
C ASP A 196 -0.10 7.89 -16.80
N PHE A 197 -0.81 8.94 -16.38
CA PHE A 197 -2.12 8.80 -15.74
C PHE A 197 -3.20 8.28 -16.67
N ALA A 198 -3.09 8.51 -17.98
CA ALA A 198 -4.04 7.97 -18.97
C ALA A 198 -3.92 6.45 -19.04
N LYS A 199 -2.70 5.93 -19.15
CA LYS A 199 -2.45 4.48 -19.17
C LYS A 199 -2.78 3.85 -17.83
N ALA A 200 -2.50 4.52 -16.71
CA ALA A 200 -2.90 4.07 -15.38
C ALA A 200 -4.43 3.92 -15.28
N GLU A 201 -5.18 4.91 -15.76
CA GLU A 201 -6.66 4.86 -15.77
C GLU A 201 -7.19 3.69 -16.59
N ASP A 202 -6.60 3.40 -17.76
CA ASP A 202 -7.00 2.27 -18.61
C ASP A 202 -6.81 0.93 -17.88
N PHE A 203 -5.67 0.72 -17.22
CA PHE A 203 -5.42 -0.47 -16.42
C PHE A 203 -6.39 -0.60 -15.25
N LEU A 204 -6.62 0.47 -14.49
CA LEU A 204 -7.54 0.45 -13.35
C LEU A 204 -9.01 0.29 -13.78
N LYS A 205 -9.43 0.82 -14.93
CA LYS A 205 -10.74 0.54 -15.52
C LYS A 205 -10.88 -0.93 -15.92
N ARG A 206 -9.81 -1.54 -16.44
CA ARG A 206 -9.82 -2.97 -16.75
C ARG A 206 -9.92 -3.79 -15.45
N TYR A 207 -9.22 -3.41 -14.38
CA TYR A 207 -9.37 -4.01 -13.07
C TYR A 207 -10.82 -3.95 -12.59
N ARG A 208 -11.45 -2.78 -12.64
CA ARG A 208 -12.87 -2.61 -12.24
C ARG A 208 -13.82 -3.44 -13.09
N TYR A 209 -13.54 -3.58 -14.40
CA TYR A 209 -14.35 -4.41 -15.29
C TYR A 209 -14.29 -5.90 -14.91
N LEU A 210 -13.13 -6.39 -14.49
CA LEU A 210 -12.92 -7.79 -14.11
C LEU A 210 -13.44 -8.12 -12.70
N ALA A 211 -13.53 -7.12 -11.83
CA ALA A 211 -13.91 -7.28 -10.43
C ALA A 211 -14.93 -6.20 -9.97
N PRO A 212 -16.11 -6.12 -10.59
CA PRO A 212 -17.08 -5.04 -10.38
C PRO A 212 -17.80 -5.12 -9.01
N ASP A 213 -17.72 -6.25 -8.34
CA ASP A 213 -18.31 -6.56 -7.04
C ASP A 213 -17.33 -6.37 -5.85
N GLN A 214 -16.11 -5.93 -6.14
CA GLN A 214 -15.05 -5.71 -5.13
C GLN A 214 -14.84 -4.23 -4.85
N ALA A 215 -14.48 -3.88 -3.60
CA ALA A 215 -14.24 -2.50 -3.19
C ALA A 215 -12.96 -1.90 -3.82
N ASN A 216 -11.87 -2.68 -3.82
CA ASN A 216 -10.55 -2.20 -4.22
C ASN A 216 -10.45 -1.60 -5.64
N PRO A 217 -11.10 -2.15 -6.70
CA PRO A 217 -11.06 -1.53 -8.03
C PRO A 217 -11.63 -0.11 -8.09
N PHE A 218 -12.66 0.16 -7.30
CA PHE A 218 -13.24 1.50 -7.16
C PHE A 218 -12.34 2.40 -6.32
N ASP A 219 -11.77 1.89 -5.25
CA ASP A 219 -10.82 2.62 -4.41
C ASP A 219 -9.60 3.08 -5.21
N SER A 220 -8.96 2.19 -5.96
CA SER A 220 -7.78 2.49 -6.78
C SER A 220 -8.06 3.54 -7.85
N LEU A 221 -9.25 3.50 -8.51
CA LEU A 221 -9.67 4.56 -9.42
C LEU A 221 -9.92 5.87 -8.69
N GLY A 222 -10.56 5.81 -7.52
CA GLY A 222 -10.79 6.98 -6.67
C GLY A 222 -9.49 7.65 -6.26
N GLU A 223 -8.49 6.88 -5.85
CA GLU A 223 -7.15 7.39 -5.54
C GLU A 223 -6.49 8.06 -6.75
N LEU A 224 -6.50 7.38 -7.92
CA LEU A 224 -5.93 7.96 -9.14
C LEU A 224 -6.60 9.30 -9.47
N TYR A 225 -7.92 9.38 -9.41
CA TYR A 225 -8.66 10.62 -9.70
C TYR A 225 -8.37 11.71 -8.67
N ALA A 226 -8.20 11.37 -7.39
CA ALA A 226 -7.78 12.32 -6.37
C ALA A 226 -6.38 12.89 -6.66
N ARG A 227 -5.43 12.05 -7.09
CA ARG A 227 -4.06 12.46 -7.45
C ARG A 227 -4.00 13.44 -8.62
N VAL A 228 -4.96 13.36 -9.56
CA VAL A 228 -5.02 14.25 -10.73
C VAL A 228 -6.06 15.37 -10.62
N GLY A 229 -6.69 15.55 -9.46
CA GLY A 229 -7.63 16.66 -9.19
C GLY A 229 -9.06 16.45 -9.72
N ARG A 230 -9.40 15.23 -10.13
CA ARG A 230 -10.78 14.85 -10.53
C ARG A 230 -11.57 14.44 -9.29
N TYR A 231 -11.74 15.38 -8.35
CA TYR A 231 -12.24 15.10 -6.99
C TYR A 231 -13.65 14.55 -6.92
N ASP A 232 -14.54 14.94 -7.85
CA ASP A 232 -15.93 14.49 -7.83
C ASP A 232 -16.02 13.02 -8.26
N GLU A 233 -15.24 12.63 -9.28
CA GLU A 233 -15.12 11.24 -9.74
C GLU A 233 -14.36 10.37 -8.70
N ALA A 234 -13.37 10.95 -8.02
CA ALA A 234 -12.72 10.29 -6.90
C ALA A 234 -13.72 9.97 -5.79
N GLU A 235 -14.49 10.95 -5.34
CA GLU A 235 -15.48 10.78 -4.28
C GLU A 235 -16.56 9.75 -4.66
N GLU A 236 -17.07 9.78 -5.91
CA GLU A 236 -18.05 8.80 -6.41
C GLU A 236 -17.49 7.37 -6.31
N ASN A 237 -16.28 7.13 -6.81
CA ASN A 237 -15.67 5.81 -6.78
C ASN A 237 -15.36 5.35 -5.34
N LEU A 238 -14.82 6.22 -4.48
CA LEU A 238 -14.51 5.90 -3.09
C LEU A 238 -15.79 5.57 -2.28
N ARG A 239 -16.86 6.33 -2.48
CA ARG A 239 -18.16 6.02 -1.86
C ARG A 239 -18.74 4.71 -2.40
N LYS A 240 -18.52 4.39 -3.67
CA LYS A 240 -18.91 3.10 -4.25
C LYS A 240 -18.13 1.96 -3.60
N ALA A 241 -16.82 2.09 -3.40
CA ALA A 241 -16.01 1.12 -2.67
C ALA A 241 -16.57 0.85 -1.25
N LEU A 242 -16.87 1.92 -0.50
CA LEU A 242 -17.48 1.82 0.84
C LEU A 242 -18.89 1.23 0.83
N SER A 243 -19.65 1.38 -0.24
CA SER A 243 -20.98 0.74 -0.36
C SER A 243 -20.86 -0.78 -0.58
N ILE A 244 -19.73 -1.26 -1.09
CA ILE A 244 -19.44 -2.68 -1.28
C ILE A 244 -18.85 -3.28 0.03
N LYS A 245 -17.93 -2.54 0.66
CA LYS A 245 -17.29 -2.95 1.91
C LYS A 245 -17.13 -1.73 2.82
N GLU A 246 -18.02 -1.62 3.80
CA GLU A 246 -18.11 -0.46 4.69
C GLU A 246 -16.82 -0.23 5.50
N ASP A 247 -16.13 -1.30 5.89
CA ASP A 247 -14.88 -1.23 6.64
C ASP A 247 -13.62 -1.20 5.74
N PHE A 248 -13.74 -0.84 4.46
CA PHE A 248 -12.60 -0.67 3.57
C PHE A 248 -11.87 0.64 3.88
N PHE A 249 -11.01 0.59 4.91
CA PHE A 249 -10.39 1.76 5.54
C PHE A 249 -9.59 2.65 4.57
N ALA A 250 -8.99 2.08 3.50
CA ALA A 250 -8.24 2.84 2.49
C ALA A 250 -9.12 3.91 1.83
N SER A 251 -10.38 3.58 1.51
CA SER A 251 -11.30 4.54 0.89
C SER A 251 -11.64 5.72 1.79
N TYR A 252 -11.72 5.53 3.11
CA TYR A 252 -11.83 6.65 4.05
C TYR A 252 -10.58 7.52 4.02
N GLY A 253 -9.39 6.91 3.96
CA GLY A 253 -8.11 7.62 3.83
C GLY A 253 -8.05 8.46 2.54
N HIS A 254 -8.46 7.88 1.40
CA HIS A 254 -8.48 8.57 0.12
C HIS A 254 -9.54 9.69 0.08
N LEU A 255 -10.71 9.54 0.74
CA LEU A 255 -11.67 10.64 0.94
C LEU A 255 -11.05 11.78 1.75
N GLY A 256 -10.25 11.47 2.76
CA GLY A 256 -9.45 12.46 3.49
C GLY A 256 -8.51 13.21 2.55
N SER A 257 -7.80 12.51 1.67
CA SER A 257 -6.91 13.12 0.67
C SER A 257 -7.65 14.01 -0.34
N VAL A 258 -8.85 13.62 -0.76
CA VAL A 258 -9.74 14.45 -1.60
C VAL A 258 -10.05 15.77 -0.89
N GLU A 259 -10.41 15.73 0.39
CA GLU A 259 -10.73 16.95 1.15
C GLU A 259 -9.49 17.83 1.40
N VAL A 260 -8.31 17.23 1.58
CA VAL A 260 -7.03 17.99 1.59
C VAL A 260 -6.82 18.71 0.26
N GLY A 261 -7.01 18.01 -0.85
CA GLY A 261 -6.85 18.58 -2.19
C GLY A 261 -7.85 19.71 -2.49
N ARG A 262 -9.06 19.64 -1.93
CA ARG A 262 -10.08 20.68 -1.99
C ARG A 262 -9.83 21.87 -1.03
N GLY A 263 -8.86 21.77 -0.13
CA GLY A 263 -8.57 22.80 0.89
C GLY A 263 -9.50 22.75 2.10
N HIS A 264 -10.06 21.59 2.44
CA HIS A 264 -10.96 21.40 3.56
C HIS A 264 -10.33 20.52 4.66
N PRO A 265 -9.29 20.98 5.38
CA PRO A 265 -8.54 20.16 6.31
C PRO A 265 -9.39 19.64 7.50
N GLU A 266 -10.40 20.37 7.95
CA GLU A 266 -11.29 19.87 9.01
C GLU A 266 -12.08 18.63 8.56
N LYS A 267 -12.59 18.62 7.33
CA LYS A 267 -13.30 17.47 6.79
C LYS A 267 -12.34 16.29 6.56
N ALA A 268 -11.12 16.60 6.12
CA ALA A 268 -10.07 15.59 5.96
C ALA A 268 -9.79 14.86 7.28
N ALA A 269 -9.67 15.59 8.40
CA ALA A 269 -9.46 15.01 9.72
C ALA A 269 -10.59 14.04 10.12
N VAL A 270 -11.84 14.36 9.79
CA VAL A 270 -12.98 13.47 10.05
C VAL A 270 -12.84 12.15 9.28
N TRP A 271 -12.45 12.23 8.01
CA TRP A 271 -12.27 11.03 7.18
C TRP A 271 -11.08 10.18 7.63
N PHE A 272 -9.96 10.80 8.01
CA PHE A 272 -8.79 10.09 8.52
C PHE A 272 -9.09 9.39 9.86
N ARG A 273 -9.90 9.97 10.76
CA ARG A 273 -10.38 9.29 11.97
C ARG A 273 -11.22 8.07 11.62
N LYS A 274 -12.14 8.17 10.67
CA LYS A 274 -12.92 7.01 10.20
C LYS A 274 -12.04 5.91 9.63
N ALA A 275 -10.99 6.29 8.87
CA ALA A 275 -10.01 5.33 8.39
C ALA A 275 -9.27 4.64 9.54
N ALA A 276 -8.87 5.38 10.57
CA ALA A 276 -8.23 4.83 11.76
C ALA A 276 -9.15 3.85 12.52
N ASP A 277 -10.43 4.21 12.67
CA ASP A 277 -11.42 3.36 13.38
C ASP A 277 -11.70 2.06 12.62
N ALA A 278 -11.70 2.10 11.29
CA ALA A 278 -11.91 0.94 10.43
C ALA A 278 -10.63 0.08 10.25
N ALA A 279 -9.45 0.64 10.49
CA ALA A 279 -8.17 -0.03 10.27
C ALA A 279 -8.01 -1.29 11.13
N ALA A 280 -7.66 -2.41 10.50
CA ALA A 280 -7.50 -3.69 11.17
C ALA A 280 -6.24 -3.77 12.03
N GLY A 281 -5.15 -3.07 11.59
CA GLY A 281 -3.85 -3.10 12.24
C GLY A 281 -3.58 -1.85 13.09
N PRO A 282 -2.80 -2.01 14.18
CA PRO A 282 -2.45 -0.87 15.02
C PRO A 282 -1.54 0.14 14.30
N ARG A 283 -0.74 -0.32 13.34
CA ARG A 283 0.12 0.55 12.54
C ARG A 283 -0.70 1.45 11.62
N ASP A 284 -1.63 0.87 10.85
CA ASP A 284 -2.49 1.63 9.95
C ASP A 284 -3.35 2.62 10.75
N ARG A 285 -3.86 2.19 11.91
CA ARG A 285 -4.59 3.07 12.83
C ARG A 285 -3.76 4.27 13.25
N ALA A 286 -2.51 4.05 13.66
CA ALA A 286 -1.61 5.12 14.06
C ALA A 286 -1.25 6.05 12.89
N ASP A 287 -1.10 5.50 11.68
CA ASP A 287 -0.85 6.27 10.48
C ASP A 287 -2.02 7.20 10.15
N PHE A 288 -3.26 6.70 10.15
CA PHE A 288 -4.44 7.53 9.88
C PHE A 288 -4.73 8.55 11.00
N ARG A 289 -4.52 8.21 12.27
CA ARG A 289 -4.61 9.19 13.37
C ARG A 289 -3.58 10.30 13.18
N PHE A 290 -2.37 9.98 12.78
CA PHE A 290 -1.38 11.02 12.49
C PHE A 290 -1.78 11.92 11.32
N LEU A 291 -2.41 11.39 10.28
CA LEU A 291 -2.97 12.21 9.20
C LEU A 291 -4.08 13.14 9.70
N ALA A 292 -4.91 12.67 10.62
CA ALA A 292 -5.91 13.53 11.29
C ALA A 292 -5.22 14.65 12.10
N VAL A 293 -4.14 14.34 12.83
CA VAL A 293 -3.32 15.36 13.55
C VAL A 293 -2.80 16.42 12.58
N VAL A 294 -2.22 16.01 11.45
CA VAL A 294 -1.71 16.95 10.44
C VAL A 294 -2.82 17.85 9.89
N ALA A 295 -3.95 17.24 9.54
CA ALA A 295 -5.10 17.98 9.01
C ALA A 295 -5.69 18.96 10.04
N LEU A 296 -5.77 18.58 11.31
CA LEU A 296 -6.20 19.48 12.40
C LEU A 296 -5.24 20.64 12.60
N CYS A 297 -3.92 20.42 12.51
CA CYS A 297 -2.92 21.50 12.53
C CYS A 297 -3.14 22.47 11.35
N ASP A 298 -3.39 21.94 10.15
CA ASP A 298 -3.64 22.78 8.97
C ASP A 298 -4.97 23.56 9.06
N ALA A 299 -5.93 23.04 9.84
CA ALA A 299 -7.17 23.73 10.20
C ALA A 299 -7.02 24.73 11.37
N GLY A 300 -5.85 24.87 11.96
CA GLY A 300 -5.62 25.72 13.15
C GLY A 300 -6.16 25.16 14.47
N LYS A 301 -6.64 23.91 14.48
CA LYS A 301 -7.22 23.24 15.65
C LYS A 301 -6.15 22.52 16.49
N ILE A 302 -5.21 23.31 17.02
CA ILE A 302 -3.99 22.78 17.66
C ILE A 302 -4.29 21.93 18.89
N GLU A 303 -5.24 22.32 19.74
CA GLU A 303 -5.58 21.55 20.94
C GLU A 303 -6.24 20.20 20.62
N GLU A 304 -7.09 20.15 19.58
CA GLU A 304 -7.64 18.88 19.10
C GLU A 304 -6.54 18.00 18.53
N ALA A 305 -5.62 18.58 17.75
CA ALA A 305 -4.46 17.88 17.20
C ALA A 305 -3.56 17.31 18.30
N ARG A 306 -3.34 18.05 19.39
CA ARG A 306 -2.56 17.61 20.54
C ARG A 306 -3.18 16.39 21.20
N LYS A 307 -4.49 16.44 21.48
CA LYS A 307 -5.21 15.32 22.07
C LYS A 307 -5.11 14.06 21.19
N GLU A 308 -5.36 14.19 19.89
CA GLU A 308 -5.28 13.09 18.93
C GLU A 308 -3.86 12.48 18.86
N PHE A 309 -2.82 13.36 18.95
CA PHE A 309 -1.44 12.91 18.97
C PHE A 309 -1.11 12.15 20.26
N ASP A 310 -1.55 12.64 21.42
CA ASP A 310 -1.29 12.03 22.72
C ASP A 310 -1.98 10.66 22.83
N ASP A 311 -3.20 10.53 22.31
CA ASP A 311 -3.95 9.26 22.23
C ASP A 311 -3.18 8.27 21.34
N MET A 312 -2.74 8.67 20.15
CA MET A 312 -1.93 7.86 19.23
C MET A 312 -0.59 7.43 19.88
N ALA A 313 0.11 8.36 20.54
CA ALA A 313 1.39 8.06 21.18
C ALA A 313 1.24 7.11 22.37
N THR A 314 0.11 7.14 23.05
CA THR A 314 -0.20 6.23 24.17
C THR A 314 -0.46 4.81 23.65
N GLU A 315 -1.20 4.65 22.57
CA GLU A 315 -1.39 3.35 21.91
C GLU A 315 -0.05 2.76 21.42
N ALA A 316 0.82 3.61 20.86
CA ALA A 316 2.14 3.18 20.40
C ALA A 316 3.03 2.63 21.55
N ARG A 317 2.90 3.13 22.77
CA ARG A 317 3.66 2.65 23.94
C ARG A 317 3.17 1.30 24.49
N ALA A 318 1.95 0.91 24.15
CA ALA A 318 1.37 -0.36 24.59
C ALA A 318 1.93 -1.57 23.83
N PHE A 319 2.77 -1.35 22.82
CA PHE A 319 3.39 -2.45 22.06
C PHE A 319 4.45 -3.18 22.91
N PRO A 320 4.53 -4.52 22.77
CA PRO A 320 5.56 -5.31 23.45
C PRO A 320 6.97 -4.85 23.08
N PRO A 321 7.94 -4.88 24.01
CA PRO A 321 9.33 -4.55 23.71
C PRO A 321 9.94 -5.49 22.67
N GLY A 322 10.69 -4.95 21.70
CA GLY A 322 11.35 -5.70 20.62
C GLY A 322 11.86 -4.78 19.51
N SER A 323 12.34 -5.37 18.42
CA SER A 323 12.84 -4.61 17.26
C SER A 323 11.77 -3.70 16.64
N GLU A 324 10.51 -4.10 16.74
CA GLU A 324 9.36 -3.35 16.25
C GLU A 324 9.05 -2.16 17.17
N ALA A 325 9.21 -2.30 18.49
CA ALA A 325 9.07 -1.21 19.45
C ALA A 325 10.08 -0.08 19.19
N ASN A 326 11.32 -0.42 18.84
CA ASN A 326 12.33 0.58 18.48
C ASN A 326 11.97 1.32 17.18
N SER A 327 11.47 0.61 16.16
CA SER A 327 10.98 1.23 14.93
C SER A 327 9.81 2.16 15.20
N LEU A 328 8.87 1.74 16.03
CA LEU A 328 7.69 2.52 16.42
C LEU A 328 8.07 3.77 17.25
N ALA A 329 9.08 3.66 18.12
CA ALA A 329 9.61 4.79 18.87
C ALA A 329 10.21 5.86 17.93
N LEU A 330 10.99 5.45 16.92
CA LEU A 330 11.53 6.36 15.91
C LEU A 330 10.43 7.01 15.07
N GLN A 331 9.41 6.23 14.66
CA GLN A 331 8.25 6.76 13.95
C GLN A 331 7.46 7.76 14.80
N THR A 332 7.33 7.50 16.10
CA THR A 332 6.66 8.42 17.03
C THR A 332 7.45 9.73 17.18
N LEU A 333 8.78 9.67 17.27
CA LEU A 333 9.61 10.87 17.26
C LEU A 333 9.51 11.65 15.95
N PHE A 334 9.51 10.97 14.82
CA PHE A 334 9.30 11.58 13.50
C PHE A 334 7.97 12.34 13.45
N ARG A 335 6.87 11.70 13.85
CA ARG A 335 5.52 12.29 13.91
C ARG A 335 5.44 13.45 14.89
N ARG A 336 6.09 13.30 16.07
CA ARG A 336 6.16 14.35 17.09
C ARG A 336 6.84 15.60 16.58
N THR A 337 7.95 15.45 15.85
CA THR A 337 8.66 16.58 15.23
C THR A 337 7.75 17.36 14.28
N ILE A 338 7.00 16.67 13.41
CA ILE A 338 6.06 17.31 12.48
C ILE A 338 4.92 18.01 13.22
N PHE A 339 4.34 17.34 14.23
CA PHE A 339 3.26 17.91 15.04
C PHE A 339 3.71 19.19 15.74
N LEU A 340 4.82 19.15 16.49
CA LEU A 340 5.31 20.30 17.25
C LEU A 340 5.67 21.47 16.34
N ALA A 341 6.32 21.21 15.21
CA ALA A 341 6.62 22.25 14.22
C ALA A 341 5.33 22.90 13.66
N ARG A 342 4.29 22.09 13.34
CA ARG A 342 3.01 22.62 12.86
C ARG A 342 2.21 23.34 13.94
N ALA A 343 2.35 22.92 15.19
CA ALA A 343 1.73 23.56 16.35
C ALA A 343 2.43 24.90 16.76
N GLY A 344 3.55 25.25 16.12
CA GLY A 344 4.30 26.47 16.42
C GLY A 344 5.31 26.33 17.57
N ASP A 345 5.50 25.14 18.12
CA ASP A 345 6.50 24.85 19.15
C ASP A 345 7.85 24.50 18.49
N ALA A 346 8.57 25.52 18.05
CA ALA A 346 9.86 25.36 17.37
C ALA A 346 10.90 24.70 18.26
N ALA A 347 10.97 25.07 19.56
CA ALA A 347 11.94 24.50 20.49
C ALA A 347 11.65 23.01 20.77
N GLY A 348 10.41 22.66 20.98
CA GLY A 348 9.99 21.27 21.13
C GLY A 348 10.25 20.45 19.87
N ALA A 349 10.05 21.03 18.68
CA ALA A 349 10.32 20.38 17.40
C ALA A 349 11.83 20.13 17.19
N ASP A 350 12.69 21.12 17.49
CA ASP A 350 14.16 20.98 17.44
C ASP A 350 14.63 19.88 18.42
N ALA A 351 14.11 19.84 19.65
CA ALA A 351 14.43 18.81 20.64
C ALA A 351 13.97 17.39 20.20
N ALA A 352 12.78 17.27 19.62
CA ALA A 352 12.29 15.99 19.11
C ALA A 352 13.11 15.49 17.90
N LEU A 353 13.53 16.40 17.02
CA LEU A 353 14.40 16.12 15.88
C LEU A 353 15.79 15.66 16.35
N GLU A 354 16.37 16.31 17.36
CA GLU A 354 17.66 15.91 17.94
C GLU A 354 17.57 14.50 18.55
N ALA A 355 16.50 14.21 19.29
CA ALA A 355 16.25 12.88 19.85
C ALA A 355 16.13 11.82 18.75
N LEU A 356 15.43 12.13 17.66
CA LEU A 356 15.32 11.23 16.49
C LEU A 356 16.69 10.98 15.84
N GLN A 357 17.51 12.02 15.66
CA GLN A 357 18.86 11.89 15.09
C GLN A 357 19.77 10.97 15.90
N LYS A 358 19.67 11.05 17.23
CA LYS A 358 20.43 10.17 18.14
C LYS A 358 19.92 8.72 18.11
N GLY A 359 18.65 8.52 17.81
CA GLY A 359 18.03 7.20 17.76
C GLY A 359 18.14 6.46 16.42
N VAL A 360 18.39 7.20 15.33
CA VAL A 360 18.51 6.59 13.98
C VAL A 360 19.82 5.81 13.87
N PRO A 361 19.80 4.57 13.37
CA PRO A 361 21.01 3.78 13.13
C PRO A 361 21.99 4.48 12.19
N THR A 362 23.27 4.44 12.51
CA THR A 362 24.37 4.96 11.68
C THR A 362 25.03 3.85 10.85
N GLU A 363 24.73 2.60 11.15
CA GLU A 363 25.23 1.42 10.45
C GLU A 363 24.05 0.52 10.02
N GLY A 364 24.16 -0.12 8.88
CA GLY A 364 23.13 -1.00 8.37
C GLY A 364 23.04 -1.02 6.83
N GLU A 365 21.91 -1.46 6.32
CA GLU A 365 21.64 -1.52 4.88
C GLU A 365 21.70 -0.09 4.24
N PRO A 366 22.53 0.13 3.19
CA PRO A 366 22.75 1.46 2.61
C PRO A 366 21.45 2.20 2.21
N GLU A 367 20.48 1.46 1.67
CA GLU A 367 19.20 2.04 1.24
C GLU A 367 18.33 2.51 2.43
N LYS A 368 18.38 1.81 3.56
CA LYS A 368 17.70 2.26 4.79
C LYS A 368 18.37 3.52 5.36
N LEU A 369 19.70 3.56 5.35
CA LEU A 369 20.44 4.74 5.81
C LEU A 369 20.14 5.97 4.96
N LYS A 370 20.06 5.81 3.63
CA LYS A 370 19.59 6.88 2.72
C LYS A 370 18.16 7.32 3.04
N GLY A 371 17.26 6.36 3.31
CA GLY A 371 15.89 6.65 3.73
C GLY A 371 15.84 7.53 4.98
N TYR A 372 16.61 7.18 6.02
CA TYR A 372 16.72 7.98 7.25
C TYR A 372 17.31 9.37 7.00
N ALA A 373 18.37 9.47 6.20
CA ALA A 373 18.98 10.76 5.87
C ALA A 373 18.00 11.71 5.19
N ARG A 374 17.21 11.19 4.24
CA ARG A 374 16.15 11.95 3.57
C ARG A 374 15.03 12.36 4.52
N ASP A 375 14.60 11.47 5.43
CA ASP A 375 13.58 11.78 6.42
C ASP A 375 14.06 12.89 7.38
N LEU A 376 15.31 12.84 7.82
CA LEU A 376 15.91 13.86 8.64
C LEU A 376 16.03 15.20 7.88
N ALA A 377 16.39 15.17 6.59
CA ALA A 377 16.41 16.38 5.76
C ALA A 377 15.02 17.01 5.65
N PHE A 378 13.97 16.20 5.39
CA PHE A 378 12.60 16.67 5.35
C PHE A 378 12.16 17.33 6.67
N LEU A 379 12.44 16.69 7.81
CA LEU A 379 12.09 17.23 9.11
C LEU A 379 12.86 18.53 9.44
N ARG A 380 14.17 18.58 9.16
CA ARG A 380 14.96 19.82 9.30
C ARG A 380 14.36 20.94 8.47
N GLY A 381 13.95 20.64 7.24
CA GLY A 381 13.28 21.60 6.38
C GLY A 381 11.99 22.13 7.01
N ILE A 382 11.10 21.25 7.50
CA ILE A 382 9.84 21.65 8.16
C ILE A 382 10.13 22.53 9.40
N VAL A 383 11.01 22.08 10.27
CA VAL A 383 11.35 22.78 11.51
C VAL A 383 11.95 24.16 11.20
N ALA A 384 12.88 24.23 10.25
CA ALA A 384 13.50 25.49 9.84
C ALA A 384 12.46 26.48 9.28
N VAL A 385 11.54 26.01 8.42
CA VAL A 385 10.42 26.85 7.88
C VAL A 385 9.58 27.42 9.02
N LYS A 386 9.18 26.59 9.95
CA LYS A 386 8.31 27.00 11.07
C LYS A 386 9.01 27.88 12.09
N ALA A 387 10.34 27.77 12.18
CA ALA A 387 11.19 28.66 12.99
C ALA A 387 11.59 29.96 12.25
N GLY A 388 11.14 30.20 11.02
CA GLY A 388 11.49 31.37 10.21
C GLY A 388 12.91 31.32 9.60
N ARG A 389 13.61 30.20 9.67
CA ARG A 389 14.96 29.98 9.10
C ARG A 389 14.83 29.56 7.62
N PHE A 390 14.32 30.47 6.76
CA PHE A 390 13.91 30.14 5.40
C PHE A 390 15.04 29.67 4.48
N ALA A 391 16.26 30.20 4.63
CA ALA A 391 17.41 29.76 3.83
C ALA A 391 17.79 28.31 4.16
N GLU A 392 17.84 27.96 5.43
CA GLU A 392 18.07 26.60 5.92
C GLU A 392 16.95 25.66 5.47
N GLY A 393 15.70 26.12 5.60
CA GLY A 393 14.53 25.37 5.14
C GLY A 393 14.59 25.03 3.65
N ALA A 394 14.95 26.01 2.80
CA ALA A 394 15.09 25.79 1.36
C ALA A 394 16.19 24.78 1.01
N GLU A 395 17.33 24.83 1.72
CA GLU A 395 18.42 23.87 1.53
C GLU A 395 17.98 22.43 1.82
N PHE A 396 17.41 22.20 2.99
CA PHE A 396 17.02 20.84 3.41
C PHE A 396 15.83 20.28 2.62
N LEU A 397 14.85 21.10 2.26
CA LEU A 397 13.75 20.69 1.40
C LEU A 397 14.22 20.40 -0.02
N GLY A 398 15.18 21.16 -0.53
CA GLY A 398 15.88 20.88 -1.80
C GLY A 398 16.58 19.52 -1.78
N LYS A 399 17.30 19.18 -0.71
CA LYS A 399 17.92 17.86 -0.51
C LYS A 399 16.87 16.75 -0.50
N THR A 400 15.74 16.96 0.18
CA THR A 400 14.63 15.97 0.19
C THR A 400 14.11 15.68 -1.20
N LEU A 401 14.08 16.67 -2.10
CA LEU A 401 13.55 16.53 -3.45
C LEU A 401 14.57 15.97 -4.45
N SER A 402 15.87 16.10 -4.20
CA SER A 402 16.95 15.63 -5.08
C SER A 402 17.27 14.14 -4.90
N GLU A 403 16.83 13.53 -3.81
CA GLU A 403 17.11 12.13 -3.50
C GLU A 403 15.95 11.22 -3.90
N ASP A 404 16.22 10.22 -4.76
CA ASP A 404 15.30 9.14 -5.07
C ASP A 404 15.56 7.95 -4.14
N GLY A 405 14.48 7.24 -3.77
CA GLY A 405 14.59 6.04 -2.94
C GLY A 405 13.33 5.76 -2.11
N PRO A 406 13.25 4.59 -1.47
CA PRO A 406 12.10 4.22 -0.66
C PRO A 406 11.95 5.14 0.55
N PRO A 407 10.73 5.32 1.08
CA PRO A 407 10.50 6.06 2.31
C PRO A 407 11.22 5.39 3.49
N GLY A 408 11.77 6.18 4.42
CA GLY A 408 12.41 5.70 5.64
C GLY A 408 11.37 5.43 6.75
N LEU A 409 11.12 6.45 7.60
CA LEU A 409 10.25 6.33 8.77
C LEU A 409 8.79 6.68 8.52
N GLY A 410 8.49 7.48 7.50
CA GLY A 410 7.13 7.94 7.20
C GLY A 410 6.54 7.22 5.99
N GLY A 411 5.52 6.40 6.20
CA GLY A 411 5.04 5.43 5.22
C GLY A 411 3.69 5.68 4.57
N THR A 412 2.99 6.79 4.79
CA THR A 412 1.68 6.99 4.18
C THR A 412 1.71 8.04 3.08
N GLU A 413 1.29 7.64 1.88
CA GLU A 413 1.26 8.49 0.68
C GLU A 413 0.03 9.43 0.61
N TYR A 414 -0.90 9.34 1.57
CA TYR A 414 -2.11 10.17 1.60
C TYR A 414 -1.81 11.68 1.68
N TYR A 415 -0.67 12.05 2.25
CA TYR A 415 -0.03 13.36 2.09
C TYR A 415 1.30 13.13 1.39
N SER A 416 1.38 13.41 0.10
CA SER A 416 2.64 13.28 -0.62
C SER A 416 3.73 14.13 0.04
N ARG A 417 4.74 13.47 0.58
CA ARG A 417 5.89 14.14 1.19
C ARG A 417 6.61 15.04 0.19
N LYS A 418 6.75 14.58 -1.07
CA LYS A 418 7.37 15.39 -2.14
C LYS A 418 6.54 16.64 -2.43
N ASP A 419 5.21 16.56 -2.42
CA ASP A 419 4.36 17.74 -2.63
C ASP A 419 4.43 18.70 -1.46
N THR A 420 4.39 18.18 -0.22
CA THR A 420 4.57 18.99 0.99
C THR A 420 5.93 19.70 0.96
N ALA A 421 7.00 18.99 0.61
CA ALA A 421 8.33 19.58 0.49
C ALA A 421 8.39 20.67 -0.59
N ARG A 422 7.75 20.48 -1.75
CA ARG A 422 7.66 21.48 -2.82
C ARG A 422 6.91 22.74 -2.40
N ILE A 423 5.78 22.56 -1.69
CA ILE A 423 4.97 23.69 -1.21
C ILE A 423 5.74 24.49 -0.15
N LEU A 424 6.40 23.83 0.79
CA LEU A 424 7.22 24.47 1.80
C LEU A 424 8.47 25.11 1.21
N LEU A 425 9.11 24.48 0.22
CA LEU A 425 10.24 25.06 -0.52
C LEU A 425 9.80 26.35 -1.25
N ALA A 426 8.65 26.34 -1.88
CA ALA A 426 8.10 27.52 -2.55
C ALA A 426 7.85 28.66 -1.54
N ASP A 427 7.32 28.37 -0.35
CA ASP A 427 7.14 29.35 0.71
C ASP A 427 8.50 29.95 1.15
N CYS A 428 9.53 29.11 1.39
CA CYS A 428 10.88 29.57 1.70
C CYS A 428 11.43 30.50 0.62
N LEU A 429 11.39 30.06 -0.63
CA LEU A 429 11.95 30.81 -1.77
C LEU A 429 11.22 32.16 -1.97
N SER A 430 9.89 32.17 -1.79
CA SER A 430 9.11 33.43 -1.84
C SER A 430 9.54 34.39 -0.74
N ARG A 431 9.72 33.93 0.50
CA ARG A 431 10.20 34.73 1.64
C ARG A 431 11.63 35.25 1.45
N LEU A 432 12.44 34.56 0.63
CA LEU A 432 13.79 34.98 0.26
C LEU A 432 13.80 35.89 -0.98
N GLY A 433 12.63 36.29 -1.53
CA GLY A 433 12.52 37.11 -2.72
C GLY A 433 12.76 36.37 -4.05
N ARG A 434 12.92 35.04 -4.02
CA ARG A 434 13.21 34.17 -5.19
C ARG A 434 11.91 33.67 -5.84
N LYS A 435 11.06 34.59 -6.30
CA LYS A 435 9.68 34.30 -6.74
C LYS A 435 9.62 33.31 -7.91
N GLU A 436 10.46 33.48 -8.92
CA GLU A 436 10.49 32.57 -10.10
C GLU A 436 10.83 31.13 -9.72
N GLU A 437 11.76 30.95 -8.79
CA GLU A 437 12.13 29.62 -8.29
C GLU A 437 11.05 29.03 -7.39
N ALA A 438 10.33 29.86 -6.66
CA ALA A 438 9.18 29.44 -5.87
C ALA A 438 8.06 28.92 -6.76
N GLU A 439 7.72 29.61 -7.83
CA GLU A 439 6.75 29.13 -8.83
C GLU A 439 7.18 27.82 -9.46
N LYS A 440 8.47 27.71 -9.87
CA LYS A 440 9.04 26.51 -10.46
C LYS A 440 8.94 25.31 -9.50
N ALA A 441 9.06 25.52 -8.19
CA ALA A 441 8.91 24.46 -7.20
C ALA A 441 7.47 23.89 -7.16
N LEU A 442 6.44 24.71 -7.42
CA LEU A 442 5.04 24.30 -7.45
C LEU A 442 4.58 23.66 -8.77
N GLN A 443 5.28 23.94 -9.88
CA GLN A 443 4.88 23.46 -11.20
C GLN A 443 4.62 21.95 -11.28
N PRO A 444 5.46 21.04 -10.74
CA PRO A 444 5.21 19.60 -10.82
C PRO A 444 3.94 19.16 -10.07
N VAL A 445 3.56 19.88 -9.01
CA VAL A 445 2.33 19.61 -8.24
C VAL A 445 1.13 20.05 -9.06
N LEU A 446 1.12 21.28 -9.56
CA LEU A 446 0.01 21.86 -10.31
C LEU A 446 -0.14 21.26 -11.72
N ALA A 447 0.96 20.82 -12.36
CA ALA A 447 0.88 20.11 -13.63
C ALA A 447 0.18 18.75 -13.49
N ARG A 448 0.38 18.05 -12.37
CA ARG A 448 -0.33 16.80 -12.07
C ARG A 448 -1.75 17.04 -11.57
N ASN A 449 -1.92 18.01 -10.69
CA ASN A 449 -3.19 18.33 -10.04
C ASN A 449 -3.43 19.84 -10.02
N PRO A 450 -4.02 20.40 -11.08
CA PRO A 450 -4.25 21.84 -11.20
C PRO A 450 -5.27 22.39 -10.19
N ARG A 451 -6.00 21.52 -9.49
CA ARG A 451 -7.01 21.87 -8.47
C ARG A 451 -6.52 21.68 -7.04
N TYR A 452 -5.23 21.35 -6.83
CA TYR A 452 -4.69 21.09 -5.50
C TYR A 452 -4.57 22.37 -4.68
N GLN A 453 -5.54 22.61 -3.80
CA GLN A 453 -5.69 23.88 -3.08
C GLN A 453 -4.44 24.28 -2.28
N PRO A 454 -3.73 23.40 -1.56
CA PRO A 454 -2.52 23.81 -0.85
C PRO A 454 -1.43 24.40 -1.76
N ALA A 455 -1.32 23.94 -3.01
CA ALA A 455 -0.38 24.51 -3.97
C ALA A 455 -0.89 25.81 -4.58
N LEU A 456 -2.20 25.93 -4.83
CA LEU A 456 -2.83 27.18 -5.28
C LEU A 456 -2.69 28.29 -4.25
N ASP A 457 -2.87 27.99 -2.96
CA ASP A 457 -2.63 28.91 -1.87
C ASP A 457 -1.16 29.33 -1.78
N GLY A 458 -0.24 28.39 -2.05
CA GLY A 458 1.19 28.67 -2.19
C GLY A 458 1.48 29.66 -3.31
N LEU A 459 0.88 29.44 -4.49
CA LEU A 459 1.02 30.33 -5.64
C LEU A 459 0.44 31.74 -5.36
N ALA A 460 -0.71 31.81 -4.72
CA ALA A 460 -1.32 33.09 -4.31
C ALA A 460 -0.40 33.88 -3.36
N ARG A 461 0.27 33.23 -2.42
CA ARG A 461 1.24 33.90 -1.50
C ARG A 461 2.49 34.41 -2.22
N ILE A 462 2.91 33.83 -3.34
CA ILE A 462 4.06 34.31 -4.13
C ILE A 462 3.72 35.62 -4.85
N HIS A 463 2.48 35.76 -5.30
CA HIS A 463 2.00 36.91 -6.09
C HIS A 463 1.42 38.04 -5.24
N GLY A 464 0.93 37.76 -4.03
CA GLY A 464 0.41 38.74 -3.07
C GLY A 464 1.49 39.31 -2.22
#